data_5f733dda57e016492ad4b4cb66401cf3
#
_entry.id   5f733dda57e016492ad4b4cb66401cf3
#
_cell.length_a   1.000
_cell.length_b   1.000
_cell.length_c   1.000
_cell.angle_alpha   90.00
_cell.angle_beta   90.00
_cell.angle_gamma   90.00
#
_symmetry.space_group_name_H-M   'P 1'
#
loop_
_entity.id
_entity.type
_entity.pdbx_description
1 polymer ?
#
loop_
_entity_poly.entity_id
_entity_poly.type
_entity_poly.pdbx_seq_one_letter_code
_entity_poly.pdbx_strand_id
1 'polypeptide(L)'
;MKRKNIEIIVIAVLFVCTILLYVVQSNKEVLFNTTNKSSNTNTNTTKDSNSENVANARDGIQGVVQPSPFITTPNGVESNLLQNANGSLIGQLIYLQREHLPEAEQKLLANNKDATQYVLGYLAGQQATPFEQGQTVDIDRKFPYYIQWDKRWAYDKLGGTNIAIGGCGPTCVAMALGGILDDKSITPKSIAEKEDANGYFTDAGTKWSFFDYIAKEYGVKSTGVPLNKEAINASLDKGNPIIASVHPGKFTTVGHIILITAKDENGNYIINDPNSYTRTLKKWSYDELKTEIVAMWEFSK
;
A
#
# COMPACT_ATOMS: atom_id res chain seq x y z
N MET A 1 35.81 6.77 -28.80
CA MET A 1 35.21 6.61 -27.44
C MET A 1 33.81 5.96 -27.46
N LYS A 2 32.93 6.23 -28.42
CA LYS A 2 31.54 5.66 -28.46
C LYS A 2 31.45 4.12 -28.65
N ARG A 3 32.38 3.50 -29.40
CA ARG A 3 32.32 2.06 -29.72
C ARG A 3 32.64 1.15 -28.52
N LYS A 4 33.61 1.49 -27.70
CA LYS A 4 33.96 0.74 -26.48
C LYS A 4 32.84 0.75 -25.43
N ASN A 5 32.09 1.85 -25.31
CA ASN A 5 30.98 1.94 -24.36
C ASN A 5 29.80 1.04 -24.78
N ILE A 6 29.56 0.90 -26.10
CA ILE A 6 28.52 0.01 -26.63
C ILE A 6 28.91 -1.46 -26.40
N GLU A 7 30.16 -1.84 -26.59
CA GLU A 7 30.64 -3.21 -26.30
C GLU A 7 30.51 -3.57 -24.84
N ILE A 8 30.82 -2.67 -23.90
CA ILE A 8 30.67 -2.87 -22.46
C ILE A 8 29.18 -3.03 -22.09
N ILE A 9 28.29 -2.24 -22.66
CA ILE A 9 26.83 -2.34 -22.41
C ILE A 9 26.30 -3.67 -22.96
N VAL A 10 26.71 -4.09 -24.14
CA VAL A 10 26.30 -5.38 -24.74
C VAL A 10 26.77 -6.55 -23.90
N ILE A 11 28.00 -6.52 -23.41
CA ILE A 11 28.54 -7.57 -22.52
C ILE A 11 27.79 -7.60 -21.19
N ALA A 12 27.48 -6.46 -20.61
CA ALA A 12 26.70 -6.39 -19.37
C ALA A 12 25.27 -6.93 -19.56
N VAL A 13 24.60 -6.61 -20.66
CA VAL A 13 23.26 -7.12 -20.99
C VAL A 13 23.30 -8.64 -21.22
N LEU A 14 24.30 -9.16 -21.95
CA LEU A 14 24.48 -10.60 -22.16
C LEU A 14 24.76 -11.34 -20.85
N PHE A 15 25.54 -10.74 -19.95
CA PHE A 15 25.82 -11.31 -18.62
C PHE A 15 24.57 -11.37 -17.74
N VAL A 16 23.75 -10.33 -17.75
CA VAL A 16 22.45 -10.30 -17.06
C VAL A 16 21.49 -11.33 -17.65
N CYS A 17 21.43 -11.45 -18.99
CA CYS A 17 20.60 -12.46 -19.65
C CYS A 17 21.06 -13.89 -19.34
N THR A 18 22.36 -14.17 -19.24
CA THR A 18 22.87 -15.50 -18.86
C THR A 18 22.59 -15.85 -17.41
N ILE A 19 22.67 -14.87 -16.50
CA ILE A 19 22.27 -15.06 -15.10
C ILE A 19 20.77 -15.34 -15.00
N LEU A 20 19.92 -14.60 -15.73
CA LEU A 20 18.48 -14.83 -15.76
C LEU A 20 18.12 -16.20 -16.32
N LEU A 21 18.79 -16.66 -17.38
CA LEU A 21 18.59 -18.01 -17.95
C LEU A 21 19.03 -19.11 -16.98
N TYR A 22 20.16 -18.95 -16.30
CA TYR A 22 20.65 -19.90 -15.29
C TYR A 22 19.68 -20.00 -14.10
N VAL A 23 19.15 -18.86 -13.65
CA VAL A 23 18.18 -18.78 -12.56
C VAL A 23 16.83 -19.42 -12.93
N VAL A 24 16.36 -19.22 -14.17
CA VAL A 24 15.14 -19.88 -14.67
C VAL A 24 15.32 -21.39 -14.76
N GLN A 25 16.52 -21.85 -15.11
CA GLN A 25 16.84 -23.28 -15.27
C GLN A 25 16.98 -23.97 -13.91
N SER A 26 17.64 -23.34 -12.93
CA SER A 26 17.75 -23.90 -11.57
C SER A 26 16.41 -23.91 -10.83
N ASN A 27 15.51 -22.93 -11.08
CA ASN A 27 14.16 -22.97 -10.51
C ASN A 27 13.27 -24.07 -11.10
N LYS A 28 13.49 -24.49 -12.34
CA LYS A 28 12.79 -25.66 -12.90
C LYS A 28 13.18 -26.93 -12.17
N GLU A 29 14.44 -27.10 -11.83
CA GLU A 29 14.90 -28.29 -11.09
C GLU A 29 14.38 -28.34 -9.65
N VAL A 30 14.25 -27.19 -8.98
CA VAL A 30 13.67 -27.09 -7.63
C VAL A 30 12.17 -27.40 -7.65
N LEU A 31 11.42 -26.94 -8.65
CA LEU A 31 10.00 -27.23 -8.83
C LEU A 31 9.75 -28.71 -9.13
N PHE A 32 10.59 -29.38 -9.91
CA PHE A 32 10.47 -30.81 -10.19
C PHE A 32 10.81 -31.70 -8.97
N ASN A 33 11.71 -31.26 -8.08
CA ASN A 33 12.05 -32.00 -6.87
C ASN A 33 11.05 -31.81 -5.72
N THR A 34 10.27 -30.72 -5.70
CA THR A 34 9.23 -30.49 -4.68
C THR A 34 7.93 -31.25 -4.97
N THR A 35 7.62 -31.54 -6.22
CA THR A 35 6.42 -32.31 -6.58
C THR A 35 6.52 -33.81 -6.26
N ASN A 36 7.74 -34.35 -6.06
CA ASN A 36 7.95 -35.76 -5.76
C ASN A 36 8.10 -36.09 -4.25
N LYS A 37 7.88 -35.12 -3.36
CA LYS A 37 8.09 -35.33 -1.91
C LYS A 37 6.86 -34.99 -1.03
N SER A 38 5.66 -34.97 -1.61
CA SER A 38 4.44 -34.75 -0.84
C SER A 38 3.54 -35.99 -0.86
N SER A 39 3.93 -36.99 -0.09
CA SER A 39 2.98 -37.99 0.44
C SER A 39 3.40 -38.36 1.85
N ASN A 40 2.47 -38.15 2.78
CA ASN A 40 2.46 -38.56 4.19
C ASN A 40 3.23 -37.69 5.19
N THR A 41 2.51 -36.77 5.82
CA THR A 41 2.50 -36.67 7.30
C THR A 41 1.21 -35.96 7.75
N ASN A 42 0.36 -36.71 8.45
CA ASN A 42 -0.71 -36.17 9.29
C ASN A 42 -0.09 -35.37 10.43
N THR A 43 -0.37 -34.08 10.49
CA THR A 43 -0.18 -33.30 11.72
C THR A 43 -1.43 -32.45 11.97
N ASN A 44 -2.10 -32.73 13.07
CA ASN A 44 -3.13 -31.90 13.66
C ASN A 44 -2.60 -30.47 13.84
N THR A 45 -3.11 -29.53 13.06
CA THR A 45 -2.86 -28.11 13.28
C THR A 45 -4.11 -27.48 13.91
N THR A 46 -3.92 -26.95 15.09
CA THR A 46 -4.83 -26.00 15.73
C THR A 46 -5.13 -24.87 14.74
N LYS A 47 -6.39 -24.75 14.34
CA LYS A 47 -6.87 -23.68 13.47
C LYS A 47 -6.72 -22.35 14.19
N ASP A 48 -5.86 -21.50 13.69
CA ASP A 48 -5.71 -20.13 14.16
C ASP A 48 -6.92 -19.32 13.68
N SER A 49 -7.73 -18.82 14.62
CA SER A 49 -8.97 -18.08 14.34
C SER A 49 -8.76 -16.81 13.49
N ASN A 50 -7.53 -16.31 13.41
CA ASN A 50 -7.16 -15.18 12.55
C ASN A 50 -7.06 -15.54 11.07
N SER A 51 -6.79 -16.80 10.70
CA SER A 51 -6.68 -17.20 9.30
C SER A 51 -8.04 -17.32 8.60
N GLU A 52 -9.09 -17.69 9.35
CA GLU A 52 -10.45 -17.80 8.77
C GLU A 52 -11.07 -16.43 8.48
N ASN A 53 -10.84 -15.41 9.32
CA ASN A 53 -11.34 -14.05 9.08
C ASN A 53 -10.66 -13.37 7.88
N VAL A 54 -9.39 -13.66 7.62
CA VAL A 54 -8.66 -13.15 6.44
C VAL A 54 -9.13 -13.86 5.17
N ALA A 55 -9.43 -15.17 5.23
CA ALA A 55 -9.94 -15.92 4.09
C ALA A 55 -11.32 -15.39 3.64
N ASN A 56 -12.24 -15.19 4.58
CA ASN A 56 -13.59 -14.68 4.26
C ASN A 56 -13.58 -13.25 3.70
N ALA A 57 -12.60 -12.42 4.10
CA ALA A 57 -12.44 -11.07 3.54
C ALA A 57 -11.88 -11.07 2.11
N ARG A 58 -11.29 -12.17 1.66
CA ARG A 58 -10.71 -12.31 0.30
C ARG A 58 -11.72 -12.65 -0.77
N ASP A 59 -12.87 -13.20 -0.40
CA ASP A 59 -13.91 -13.64 -1.36
C ASP A 59 -14.50 -12.47 -2.17
N GLY A 60 -14.37 -11.22 -1.69
CA GLY A 60 -14.77 -10.00 -2.40
C GLY A 60 -13.69 -9.36 -3.27
N ILE A 61 -12.49 -9.96 -3.39
CA ILE A 61 -11.37 -9.39 -4.13
C ILE A 61 -11.19 -10.11 -5.45
N GLN A 62 -11.34 -9.40 -6.57
CA GLN A 62 -11.16 -9.95 -7.91
C GLN A 62 -9.73 -9.70 -8.43
N GLY A 63 -9.08 -10.76 -8.96
CA GLY A 63 -7.80 -10.64 -9.67
C GLY A 63 -6.57 -10.43 -8.80
N VAL A 64 -6.48 -11.07 -7.66
CA VAL A 64 -5.58 -10.68 -6.59
C VAL A 64 -4.25 -11.37 -6.52
N VAL A 65 -3.20 -10.57 -6.34
CA VAL A 65 -1.97 -10.98 -5.69
C VAL A 65 -2.24 -11.20 -4.20
N GLN A 66 -1.87 -12.35 -3.65
CA GLN A 66 -2.01 -12.63 -2.22
C GLN A 66 -1.19 -11.62 -1.41
N PRO A 67 -1.78 -10.90 -0.44
CA PRO A 67 -1.03 -9.93 0.35
C PRO A 67 0.01 -10.60 1.24
N SER A 68 1.18 -9.98 1.36
CA SER A 68 2.21 -10.42 2.31
C SER A 68 1.82 -10.04 3.73
N PRO A 69 2.22 -10.82 4.75
CA PRO A 69 2.05 -10.42 6.14
C PRO A 69 2.72 -9.07 6.41
N PHE A 70 2.02 -8.19 7.11
CA PHE A 70 2.61 -6.92 7.53
C PHE A 70 3.55 -7.14 8.72
N ILE A 71 4.79 -6.69 8.60
CA ILE A 71 5.79 -6.80 9.65
C ILE A 71 5.83 -5.47 10.41
N THR A 72 5.34 -5.46 11.65
CA THR A 72 5.28 -4.27 12.50
C THR A 72 6.50 -4.09 13.41
N THR A 73 7.38 -5.08 13.49
CA THR A 73 8.51 -5.05 14.43
C THR A 73 9.81 -4.73 13.74
N PRO A 74 10.52 -3.73 14.24
CA PRO A 74 11.76 -3.27 13.66
C PRO A 74 12.94 -4.10 14.20
N ASN A 75 13.38 -5.07 13.44
CA ASN A 75 14.74 -5.56 13.59
C ASN A 75 15.78 -4.66 12.90
N GLY A 76 15.42 -3.39 12.66
CA GLY A 76 16.16 -2.47 11.80
C GLY A 76 15.81 -2.65 10.32
N VAL A 77 15.95 -1.57 9.55
CA VAL A 77 15.59 -1.54 8.12
C VAL A 77 16.36 -2.60 7.33
N GLU A 78 17.67 -2.69 7.53
CA GLU A 78 18.54 -3.64 6.80
C GLU A 78 18.16 -5.09 7.09
N SER A 79 17.92 -5.44 8.35
CA SER A 79 17.52 -6.79 8.75
C SER A 79 16.17 -7.19 8.14
N ASN A 80 15.21 -6.27 8.12
CA ASN A 80 13.91 -6.52 7.51
C ASN A 80 14.01 -6.64 5.99
N LEU A 81 14.84 -5.84 5.33
CA LEU A 81 15.12 -5.97 3.88
C LEU A 81 15.74 -7.31 3.55
N LEU A 82 16.73 -7.76 4.35
CA LEU A 82 17.34 -9.08 4.20
C LEU A 82 16.32 -10.21 4.40
N GLN A 83 15.45 -10.09 5.40
CA GLN A 83 14.37 -11.05 5.64
C GLN A 83 13.40 -11.09 4.47
N ASN A 84 13.01 -9.92 3.92
CA ASN A 84 12.13 -9.81 2.77
C ASN A 84 12.78 -10.35 1.48
N ALA A 85 14.11 -10.32 1.38
CA ALA A 85 14.87 -10.90 0.28
C ALA A 85 14.88 -12.44 0.34
N ASN A 86 14.70 -13.02 1.51
CA ASN A 86 14.76 -14.46 1.69
C ASN A 86 13.66 -15.18 0.89
N GLY A 87 14.04 -16.11 0.01
CA GLY A 87 13.13 -16.85 -0.87
C GLY A 87 12.59 -16.04 -2.07
N SER A 88 13.10 -14.84 -2.34
CA SER A 88 12.69 -13.99 -3.46
C SER A 88 13.90 -13.47 -4.24
N LEU A 89 14.05 -13.87 -5.50
CA LEU A 89 15.11 -13.35 -6.38
C LEU A 89 15.03 -11.84 -6.56
N ILE A 90 13.82 -11.31 -6.74
CA ILE A 90 13.59 -9.86 -6.86
C ILE A 90 14.00 -9.17 -5.56
N GLY A 91 13.60 -9.72 -4.42
CA GLY A 91 13.99 -9.20 -3.11
C GLY A 91 15.51 -9.20 -2.91
N GLN A 92 16.21 -10.27 -3.35
CA GLN A 92 17.67 -10.35 -3.30
C GLN A 92 18.33 -9.29 -4.19
N LEU A 93 17.85 -9.08 -5.42
CA LEU A 93 18.33 -8.02 -6.31
C LEU A 93 18.18 -6.64 -5.70
N ILE A 94 17.02 -6.35 -5.12
CA ILE A 94 16.77 -5.07 -4.44
C ILE A 94 17.71 -4.93 -3.22
N TYR A 95 17.86 -5.98 -2.40
CA TYR A 95 18.75 -5.94 -1.24
C TYR A 95 20.20 -5.66 -1.62
N LEU A 96 20.71 -6.26 -2.69
CA LEU A 96 22.06 -6.02 -3.19
C LEU A 96 22.26 -4.59 -3.71
N GLN A 97 21.21 -3.93 -4.13
CA GLN A 97 21.24 -2.56 -4.64
C GLN A 97 20.62 -1.53 -3.67
N ARG A 98 20.36 -1.91 -2.44
CA ARG A 98 19.66 -1.07 -1.46
C ARG A 98 20.32 0.29 -1.21
N GLU A 99 21.65 0.37 -1.35
CA GLU A 99 22.40 1.62 -1.17
C GLU A 99 22.07 2.68 -2.24
N HIS A 100 21.48 2.28 -3.37
CA HIS A 100 20.99 3.17 -4.42
C HIS A 100 19.53 3.62 -4.18
N LEU A 101 18.87 3.09 -3.14
CA LEU A 101 17.54 3.52 -2.74
C LEU A 101 17.62 4.61 -1.69
N PRO A 102 16.79 5.67 -1.81
CA PRO A 102 16.57 6.58 -0.68
C PRO A 102 16.09 5.84 0.57
N GLU A 103 16.33 6.41 1.72
CA GLU A 103 15.97 5.79 3.01
C GLU A 103 14.46 5.52 3.13
N ALA A 104 13.63 6.38 2.51
CA ALA A 104 12.18 6.24 2.54
C ALA A 104 11.70 4.97 1.81
N GLU A 105 12.25 4.69 0.63
CA GLU A 105 11.97 3.48 -0.16
C GLU A 105 12.49 2.22 0.54
N GLN A 106 13.65 2.30 1.18
CA GLN A 106 14.17 1.20 2.00
C GLN A 106 13.23 0.91 3.18
N LYS A 107 12.78 1.93 3.91
CA LYS A 107 11.83 1.81 5.03
C LYS A 107 10.47 1.28 4.56
N LEU A 108 9.96 1.76 3.42
CA LEU A 108 8.71 1.27 2.86
C LEU A 108 8.79 -0.24 2.61
N LEU A 109 9.82 -0.71 1.89
CA LEU A 109 9.96 -2.14 1.57
C LEU A 109 10.26 -2.98 2.81
N ALA A 110 11.08 -2.47 3.75
CA ALA A 110 11.38 -3.16 5.00
C ALA A 110 10.11 -3.44 5.83
N ASN A 111 9.15 -2.53 5.80
CA ASN A 111 7.90 -2.62 6.55
C ASN A 111 6.73 -3.20 5.74
N ASN A 112 6.83 -3.22 4.41
CA ASN A 112 5.74 -3.66 3.53
C ASN A 112 6.29 -4.37 2.29
N LYS A 113 6.33 -5.70 2.36
CA LYS A 113 6.81 -6.56 1.27
C LYS A 113 5.95 -6.43 -0.01
N ASP A 114 4.69 -6.01 0.12
CA ASP A 114 3.79 -5.83 -1.03
C ASP A 114 4.29 -4.71 -1.98
N ALA A 115 5.11 -3.77 -1.49
CA ALA A 115 5.71 -2.70 -2.28
C ALA A 115 6.92 -3.13 -3.14
N THR A 116 7.27 -4.43 -3.18
CA THR A 116 8.46 -4.95 -3.90
C THR A 116 8.50 -4.51 -5.37
N GLN A 117 7.37 -4.55 -6.09
CA GLN A 117 7.32 -4.17 -7.50
C GLN A 117 7.55 -2.66 -7.70
N TYR A 118 7.00 -1.85 -6.82
CA TYR A 118 7.26 -0.41 -6.83
C TYR A 118 8.76 -0.11 -6.63
N VAL A 119 9.37 -0.71 -5.60
CA VAL A 119 10.79 -0.45 -5.28
C VAL A 119 11.72 -0.96 -6.39
N LEU A 120 11.41 -2.11 -7.00
CA LEU A 120 12.13 -2.59 -8.19
C LEU A 120 12.04 -1.60 -9.35
N GLY A 121 10.83 -1.09 -9.62
CA GLY A 121 10.61 -0.07 -10.65
C GLY A 121 11.35 1.24 -10.35
N TYR A 122 11.40 1.65 -9.10
CA TYR A 122 12.16 2.82 -8.65
C TYR A 122 13.65 2.67 -8.98
N LEU A 123 14.27 1.53 -8.63
CA LEU A 123 15.66 1.22 -8.98
C LEU A 123 15.91 1.21 -10.49
N ALA A 124 14.92 0.79 -11.27
CA ALA A 124 14.97 0.78 -12.74
C ALA A 124 14.71 2.16 -13.37
N GLY A 125 14.45 3.21 -12.59
CA GLY A 125 14.11 4.53 -13.07
C GLY A 125 12.74 4.62 -13.76
N GLN A 126 11.80 3.76 -13.37
CA GLN A 126 10.45 3.73 -13.93
C GLN A 126 9.71 5.04 -13.66
N GLN A 127 8.92 5.48 -14.64
CA GLN A 127 7.98 6.58 -14.53
C GLN A 127 6.56 6.06 -14.32
N ALA A 128 5.66 6.93 -13.90
CA ALA A 128 4.24 6.60 -13.77
C ALA A 128 3.63 6.18 -15.13
N THR A 129 2.78 5.16 -15.11
CA THR A 129 2.17 4.56 -16.30
C THR A 129 0.63 4.55 -16.17
N PRO A 130 -0.04 5.72 -16.28
CA PRO A 130 -1.45 5.91 -15.92
C PRO A 130 -2.44 5.05 -16.73
N PHE A 131 -2.04 4.58 -17.91
CA PHE A 131 -2.89 3.79 -18.81
C PHE A 131 -2.67 2.27 -18.67
N GLU A 132 -1.77 1.83 -17.83
CA GLU A 132 -1.54 0.42 -17.57
C GLU A 132 -2.34 -0.07 -16.36
N GLN A 133 -2.46 -1.39 -16.24
CA GLN A 133 -2.99 -1.99 -15.03
C GLN A 133 -1.99 -1.79 -13.88
N GLY A 134 -2.45 -1.17 -12.79
CA GLY A 134 -1.65 -0.93 -11.60
C GLY A 134 -1.66 -2.10 -10.61
N GLN A 135 -1.10 -1.85 -9.43
CA GLN A 135 -1.10 -2.79 -8.30
C GLN A 135 -2.38 -2.70 -7.45
N THR A 136 -3.17 -1.65 -7.63
CA THR A 136 -4.48 -1.53 -6.99
C THR A 136 -5.38 -2.69 -7.42
N VAL A 137 -6.04 -3.30 -6.45
CA VAL A 137 -7.02 -4.38 -6.68
C VAL A 137 -8.44 -3.83 -6.61
N ASP A 138 -9.32 -4.37 -7.43
CA ASP A 138 -10.75 -4.07 -7.34
C ASP A 138 -11.34 -4.86 -6.16
N ILE A 139 -11.86 -4.12 -5.18
CA ILE A 139 -12.58 -4.69 -4.03
C ILE A 139 -14.02 -4.24 -4.18
N ASP A 140 -14.97 -5.17 -4.06
CA ASP A 140 -16.41 -4.86 -4.09
C ASP A 140 -16.83 -4.05 -2.86
N ARG A 141 -16.59 -2.73 -2.95
CA ARG A 141 -16.92 -1.74 -1.94
C ARG A 141 -17.44 -0.46 -2.59
N LYS A 142 -18.31 0.25 -1.87
CA LYS A 142 -18.81 1.58 -2.29
C LYS A 142 -17.67 2.56 -2.56
N PHE A 143 -16.64 2.56 -1.69
CA PHE A 143 -15.47 3.41 -1.82
C PHE A 143 -14.36 2.64 -2.53
N PRO A 144 -13.87 3.11 -3.70
CA PRO A 144 -12.81 2.41 -4.41
C PRO A 144 -11.60 2.23 -3.52
N TYR A 145 -10.87 1.14 -3.70
CA TYR A 145 -9.60 0.95 -3.02
C TYR A 145 -8.46 1.36 -3.95
N TYR A 146 -7.60 2.24 -3.49
CA TYR A 146 -6.37 2.66 -4.17
C TYR A 146 -5.18 2.43 -3.25
N ILE A 147 -4.07 1.95 -3.85
CA ILE A 147 -2.81 1.83 -3.13
C ILE A 147 -1.88 2.97 -3.54
N GLN A 148 -1.20 3.63 -2.56
CA GLN A 148 -0.39 4.81 -2.86
C GLN A 148 0.84 4.50 -3.72
N TRP A 149 1.38 3.29 -3.62
CA TRP A 149 2.53 2.84 -4.42
C TRP A 149 2.12 2.09 -5.71
N ASP A 150 0.94 2.33 -6.25
CA ASP A 150 0.50 1.84 -7.56
C ASP A 150 1.29 2.54 -8.69
N LYS A 151 1.84 1.77 -9.63
CA LYS A 151 2.68 2.29 -10.73
C LYS A 151 2.00 3.34 -11.60
N ARG A 152 0.67 3.46 -11.54
CA ARG A 152 -0.07 4.48 -12.28
C ARG A 152 0.19 5.89 -11.77
N TRP A 153 0.64 6.05 -10.51
CA TRP A 153 0.93 7.35 -9.88
C TRP A 153 2.09 7.33 -8.89
N ALA A 154 2.57 6.17 -8.47
CA ALA A 154 3.55 6.02 -7.39
C ALA A 154 4.81 6.89 -7.56
N TYR A 155 5.31 7.00 -8.80
CA TYR A 155 6.54 7.71 -9.13
C TYR A 155 6.35 9.20 -9.38
N ASP A 156 5.09 9.68 -9.43
CA ASP A 156 4.80 11.11 -9.58
C ASP A 156 5.25 11.88 -8.35
N LYS A 157 5.79 13.09 -8.59
CA LYS A 157 6.31 13.95 -7.53
C LYS A 157 5.21 14.41 -6.58
N LEU A 158 5.54 14.47 -5.29
CA LEU A 158 4.73 15.09 -4.24
C LEU A 158 5.68 15.78 -3.24
N GLY A 159 5.75 17.12 -3.30
CA GLY A 159 6.71 17.88 -2.51
C GLY A 159 8.17 17.49 -2.79
N GLY A 160 8.91 17.15 -1.75
CA GLY A 160 10.30 16.67 -1.82
C GLY A 160 10.43 15.15 -2.06
N THR A 161 9.31 14.44 -2.24
CA THR A 161 9.24 12.98 -2.41
C THR A 161 8.33 12.58 -3.58
N ASN A 162 7.71 11.42 -3.51
CA ASN A 162 6.76 10.90 -4.50
C ASN A 162 5.47 10.39 -3.81
N ILE A 163 4.45 10.07 -4.62
CA ILE A 163 3.14 9.64 -4.10
C ILE A 163 3.25 8.30 -3.35
N ALA A 164 4.14 7.40 -3.76
CA ALA A 164 4.31 6.13 -3.05
C ALA A 164 4.75 6.31 -1.59
N ILE A 165 5.52 7.35 -1.31
CA ILE A 165 6.05 7.63 0.04
C ILE A 165 5.14 8.58 0.81
N GLY A 166 4.76 9.72 0.22
CA GLY A 166 4.01 10.78 0.89
C GLY A 166 2.50 10.76 0.69
N GLY A 167 2.00 9.91 -0.20
CA GLY A 167 0.64 10.01 -0.77
C GLY A 167 -0.49 9.39 0.05
N CYS A 168 -0.33 9.06 1.33
CA CYS A 168 -1.42 8.47 2.11
C CYS A 168 -2.64 9.41 2.20
N GLY A 169 -2.44 10.71 2.45
CA GLY A 169 -3.50 11.71 2.50
C GLY A 169 -4.27 11.83 1.20
N PRO A 170 -3.63 12.21 0.08
CA PRO A 170 -4.32 12.34 -1.21
C PRO A 170 -4.93 11.03 -1.70
N THR A 171 -4.36 9.86 -1.39
CA THR A 171 -4.96 8.57 -1.75
C THR A 171 -6.26 8.33 -0.98
N CYS A 172 -6.30 8.60 0.34
CA CYS A 172 -7.53 8.49 1.13
C CYS A 172 -8.61 9.47 0.66
N VAL A 173 -8.23 10.70 0.32
CA VAL A 173 -9.16 11.69 -0.27
C VAL A 173 -9.72 11.21 -1.61
N ALA A 174 -8.87 10.66 -2.50
CA ALA A 174 -9.31 10.13 -3.79
C ALA A 174 -10.33 8.98 -3.61
N MET A 175 -10.09 8.07 -2.67
CA MET A 175 -11.01 6.98 -2.34
C MET A 175 -12.34 7.52 -1.77
N ALA A 176 -12.29 8.49 -0.86
CA ALA A 176 -13.48 9.08 -0.25
C ALA A 176 -14.33 9.82 -1.29
N LEU A 177 -13.74 10.73 -2.06
CA LEU A 177 -14.44 11.49 -3.09
C LEU A 177 -14.94 10.61 -4.23
N GLY A 178 -14.14 9.65 -4.69
CA GLY A 178 -14.53 8.69 -5.72
C GLY A 178 -15.80 7.92 -5.36
N GLY A 179 -15.92 7.48 -4.09
CA GLY A 179 -17.11 6.79 -3.61
C GLY A 179 -18.30 7.69 -3.30
N ILE A 180 -18.08 8.95 -2.84
CA ILE A 180 -19.15 9.92 -2.57
C ILE A 180 -19.77 10.43 -3.88
N LEU A 181 -18.94 10.74 -4.86
CA LEU A 181 -19.34 11.36 -6.13
C LEU A 181 -19.64 10.34 -7.22
N ASP A 182 -19.35 9.07 -6.97
CA ASP A 182 -19.40 7.97 -7.97
C ASP A 182 -18.54 8.29 -9.20
N ASP A 183 -17.34 8.84 -8.96
CA ASP A 183 -16.41 9.27 -9.99
C ASP A 183 -15.04 8.61 -9.85
N LYS A 184 -14.80 7.59 -10.66
CA LYS A 184 -13.52 6.85 -10.71
C LYS A 184 -12.39 7.63 -11.41
N SER A 185 -12.65 8.79 -12.00
CA SER A 185 -11.62 9.66 -12.58
C SER A 185 -10.83 10.42 -11.51
N ILE A 186 -11.34 10.48 -10.28
CA ILE A 186 -10.65 11.05 -9.12
C ILE A 186 -9.58 10.07 -8.66
N THR A 187 -8.33 10.37 -8.96
CA THR A 187 -7.18 9.48 -8.69
C THR A 187 -6.28 10.06 -7.59
N PRO A 188 -5.46 9.22 -6.93
CA PRO A 188 -4.42 9.71 -6.03
C PRO A 188 -3.53 10.79 -6.64
N LYS A 189 -3.17 10.67 -7.93
CA LYS A 189 -2.40 11.68 -8.66
C LYS A 189 -3.13 13.01 -8.72
N SER A 190 -4.38 13.04 -9.18
CA SER A 190 -5.13 14.29 -9.34
C SER A 190 -5.35 15.04 -8.02
N ILE A 191 -5.45 14.33 -6.91
CA ILE A 191 -5.55 14.91 -5.58
C ILE A 191 -4.17 15.37 -5.05
N ALA A 192 -3.10 14.58 -5.26
CA ALA A 192 -1.75 14.94 -4.86
C ALA A 192 -1.26 16.21 -5.59
N GLU A 193 -1.58 16.37 -6.87
CA GLU A 193 -1.28 17.60 -7.63
C GLU A 193 -1.95 18.84 -7.02
N LYS A 194 -3.21 18.73 -6.56
CA LYS A 194 -3.90 19.82 -5.87
C LYS A 194 -3.31 20.10 -4.49
N GLU A 195 -2.91 19.07 -3.77
CA GLU A 195 -2.26 19.18 -2.46
C GLU A 195 -0.94 19.94 -2.56
N ASP A 196 -0.06 19.52 -3.48
CA ASP A 196 1.26 20.11 -3.68
C ASP A 196 1.17 21.55 -4.21
N ALA A 197 0.36 21.78 -5.24
CA ALA A 197 0.19 23.08 -5.86
C ALA A 197 -0.34 24.16 -4.90
N ASN A 198 -1.08 23.77 -3.86
CA ASN A 198 -1.67 24.68 -2.88
C ASN A 198 -0.90 24.68 -1.54
N GLY A 199 0.28 24.03 -1.49
CA GLY A 199 1.17 24.07 -0.33
C GLY A 199 0.63 23.33 0.90
N TYR A 200 -0.22 22.32 0.70
CA TYR A 200 -0.74 21.47 1.77
C TYR A 200 0.15 20.27 2.09
N PHE A 201 1.06 19.91 1.19
CA PHE A 201 2.08 18.90 1.47
C PHE A 201 3.33 19.52 2.08
N THR A 202 3.91 18.86 3.08
CA THR A 202 5.14 19.27 3.80
C THR A 202 6.01 18.05 4.08
N ASP A 203 7.23 18.28 4.59
CA ASP A 203 8.11 17.19 5.04
C ASP A 203 7.49 16.35 6.18
N ALA A 204 6.50 16.89 6.89
CA ALA A 204 5.70 16.15 7.87
C ALA A 204 4.49 15.43 7.27
N GLY A 205 4.30 15.49 5.95
CA GLY A 205 3.16 14.92 5.21
C GLY A 205 2.03 15.92 4.97
N THR A 206 0.83 15.41 4.75
CA THR A 206 -0.40 16.16 4.48
C THR A 206 -0.81 17.03 5.68
N LYS A 207 -0.96 18.33 5.48
CA LYS A 207 -1.59 19.23 6.48
C LYS A 207 -3.05 18.84 6.66
N TRP A 208 -3.54 18.78 7.89
CA TRP A 208 -4.94 18.43 8.16
C TRP A 208 -5.96 19.41 7.56
N SER A 209 -5.59 20.69 7.43
CA SER A 209 -6.40 21.69 6.74
C SER A 209 -6.62 21.40 5.25
N PHE A 210 -5.87 20.49 4.67
CA PHE A 210 -6.10 20.01 3.32
C PHE A 210 -7.46 19.33 3.16
N PHE A 211 -7.90 18.59 4.17
CA PHE A 211 -9.18 17.88 4.10
C PHE A 211 -10.37 18.82 3.94
N ASP A 212 -10.37 19.96 4.64
CA ASP A 212 -11.41 20.98 4.49
C ASP A 212 -11.33 21.69 3.14
N TYR A 213 -10.12 22.03 2.71
CA TYR A 213 -9.88 22.67 1.42
C TYR A 213 -10.36 21.80 0.26
N ILE A 214 -9.92 20.54 0.20
CA ILE A 214 -10.23 19.66 -0.93
C ILE A 214 -11.70 19.23 -0.94
N ALA A 215 -12.32 19.03 0.22
CA ALA A 215 -13.74 18.77 0.31
C ALA A 215 -14.56 19.91 -0.34
N LYS A 216 -14.23 21.16 -0.01
CA LYS A 216 -14.87 22.36 -0.58
C LYS A 216 -14.68 22.43 -2.09
N GLU A 217 -13.49 22.15 -2.61
CA GLU A 217 -13.20 22.14 -4.04
C GLU A 217 -14.07 21.16 -4.83
N TYR A 218 -14.46 20.06 -4.21
CA TYR A 218 -15.32 19.03 -4.82
C TYR A 218 -16.81 19.15 -4.43
N GLY A 219 -17.20 20.23 -3.76
CA GLY A 219 -18.60 20.42 -3.32
C GLY A 219 -19.05 19.42 -2.25
N VAL A 220 -18.12 18.89 -1.49
CA VAL A 220 -18.31 17.95 -0.38
C VAL A 220 -18.02 18.69 0.93
N LYS A 221 -18.69 18.31 2.01
CA LYS A 221 -18.45 18.85 3.34
C LYS A 221 -17.44 17.99 4.10
N SER A 222 -16.46 18.61 4.74
CA SER A 222 -15.59 18.02 5.74
C SER A 222 -16.03 18.44 7.14
N THR A 223 -16.09 17.49 8.08
CA THR A 223 -16.48 17.77 9.46
C THR A 223 -15.64 16.93 10.42
N GLY A 224 -15.03 17.56 11.43
CA GLY A 224 -14.29 16.85 12.47
C GLY A 224 -15.17 15.87 13.24
N VAL A 225 -14.67 14.65 13.46
CA VAL A 225 -15.37 13.58 14.18
C VAL A 225 -14.68 13.33 15.52
N PRO A 226 -15.41 13.39 16.65
CA PRO A 226 -14.85 13.03 17.95
C PRO A 226 -14.45 11.56 18.01
N LEU A 227 -13.35 11.26 18.72
CA LEU A 227 -12.87 9.88 18.90
C LEU A 227 -13.71 9.13 19.94
N ASN A 228 -14.93 8.80 19.57
CA ASN A 228 -15.80 7.88 20.32
C ASN A 228 -16.59 7.00 19.35
N LYS A 229 -17.03 5.86 19.84
CA LYS A 229 -17.69 4.83 19.03
C LYS A 229 -19.01 5.32 18.42
N GLU A 230 -19.75 6.12 19.18
CA GLU A 230 -21.07 6.65 18.79
C GLU A 230 -20.95 7.61 17.63
N ALA A 231 -19.97 8.54 17.67
CA ALA A 231 -19.74 9.51 16.60
C ALA A 231 -19.25 8.83 15.30
N ILE A 232 -18.32 7.87 15.41
CA ILE A 232 -17.86 7.10 14.26
C ILE A 232 -19.04 6.34 13.62
N ASN A 233 -19.83 5.63 14.44
CA ASN A 233 -20.97 4.88 13.96
C ASN A 233 -22.01 5.81 13.29
N ALA A 234 -22.30 6.96 13.88
CA ALA A 234 -23.27 7.92 13.33
C ALA A 234 -22.87 8.44 11.94
N SER A 235 -21.58 8.62 11.67
CA SER A 235 -21.07 8.97 10.33
C SER A 235 -21.24 7.81 9.36
N LEU A 236 -20.80 6.61 9.75
CA LEU A 236 -20.82 5.43 8.88
C LEU A 236 -22.25 4.94 8.58
N ASP A 237 -23.20 5.09 9.53
CA ASP A 237 -24.62 4.74 9.35
C ASP A 237 -25.33 5.64 8.32
N LYS A 238 -24.83 6.85 8.09
CA LYS A 238 -25.25 7.74 6.99
C LYS A 238 -24.58 7.38 5.67
N GLY A 239 -23.65 6.43 5.66
CA GLY A 239 -22.85 6.05 4.50
C GLY A 239 -21.73 7.05 4.19
N ASN A 240 -21.33 7.88 5.15
CA ASN A 240 -20.25 8.84 5.04
C ASN A 240 -18.92 8.22 5.47
N PRO A 241 -17.85 8.28 4.65
CA PRO A 241 -16.54 7.79 5.02
C PRO A 241 -15.86 8.75 5.98
N ILE A 242 -14.89 8.22 6.75
CA ILE A 242 -14.09 8.98 7.70
C ILE A 242 -12.62 8.85 7.34
N ILE A 243 -11.97 9.97 7.01
CA ILE A 243 -10.51 10.04 6.91
C ILE A 243 -9.95 10.11 8.32
N ALA A 244 -9.01 9.25 8.67
CA ALA A 244 -8.42 9.19 10.00
C ALA A 244 -6.89 9.30 9.95
N SER A 245 -6.35 10.23 10.74
CA SER A 245 -4.91 10.33 10.99
C SER A 245 -4.54 9.42 12.15
N VAL A 246 -3.50 8.61 11.96
CA VAL A 246 -2.99 7.66 12.97
C VAL A 246 -1.53 7.96 13.31
N HIS A 247 -1.17 7.74 14.59
CA HIS A 247 0.21 7.86 15.06
C HIS A 247 1.01 6.56 14.84
N PRO A 248 2.33 6.54 15.12
CA PRO A 248 3.12 5.31 15.10
C PRO A 248 2.51 4.21 15.96
N GLY A 249 2.31 3.03 15.36
CA GLY A 249 1.63 1.90 16.00
C GLY A 249 1.41 0.75 15.02
N LYS A 250 0.20 0.20 15.00
CA LYS A 250 -0.15 -0.96 14.14
C LYS A 250 -0.18 -0.64 12.65
N PHE A 251 -0.35 0.61 12.28
CA PHE A 251 -0.47 1.04 10.87
C PHE A 251 0.84 1.49 10.26
N THR A 252 1.73 2.04 11.07
CA THR A 252 2.92 2.73 10.58
C THR A 252 3.97 2.86 11.68
N THR A 253 5.22 3.13 11.28
CA THR A 253 6.31 3.51 12.20
C THR A 253 6.46 5.04 12.32
N VAL A 254 5.70 5.79 11.51
CA VAL A 254 5.60 7.27 11.50
C VAL A 254 4.12 7.67 11.47
N GLY A 255 3.76 8.89 11.10
CA GLY A 255 2.36 9.25 10.87
C GLY A 255 1.77 8.58 9.63
N HIS A 256 0.45 8.34 9.59
CA HIS A 256 -0.24 7.78 8.44
C HIS A 256 -1.69 8.24 8.38
N ILE A 257 -2.30 8.14 7.19
CA ILE A 257 -3.71 8.43 6.95
C ILE A 257 -4.39 7.18 6.40
N ILE A 258 -5.55 6.83 6.96
CA ILE A 258 -6.39 5.72 6.54
C ILE A 258 -7.82 6.20 6.28
N LEU A 259 -8.61 5.43 5.53
CA LEU A 259 -10.02 5.70 5.28
C LEU A 259 -10.90 4.63 5.94
N ILE A 260 -11.76 5.03 6.87
CA ILE A 260 -12.79 4.15 7.44
C ILE A 260 -14.03 4.28 6.56
N THR A 261 -14.46 3.16 5.95
CA THR A 261 -15.48 3.18 4.88
C THR A 261 -16.84 2.68 5.32
N ALA A 262 -16.88 1.76 6.27
CA ALA A 262 -18.10 1.11 6.74
C ALA A 262 -17.87 0.41 8.09
N LYS A 263 -18.94 -0.15 8.63
CA LYS A 263 -18.90 -1.18 9.67
C LYS A 263 -19.63 -2.44 9.20
N ASP A 264 -19.21 -3.59 9.68
CA ASP A 264 -19.90 -4.85 9.43
C ASP A 264 -21.04 -5.09 10.44
N GLU A 265 -21.78 -6.17 10.26
CA GLU A 265 -22.89 -6.60 11.14
C GLU A 265 -22.46 -6.87 12.58
N ASN A 266 -21.19 -7.19 12.81
CA ASN A 266 -20.61 -7.42 14.13
C ASN A 266 -20.06 -6.12 14.76
N GLY A 267 -20.18 -4.98 14.08
CA GLY A 267 -19.71 -3.68 14.53
C GLY A 267 -18.20 -3.47 14.38
N ASN A 268 -17.52 -4.30 13.59
CA ASN A 268 -16.12 -4.07 13.22
C ASN A 268 -16.07 -3.06 12.07
N TYR A 269 -15.04 -2.26 12.07
CA TYR A 269 -14.80 -1.26 11.02
C TYR A 269 -14.06 -1.86 9.83
N ILE A 270 -14.51 -1.45 8.64
CA ILE A 270 -13.89 -1.76 7.36
C ILE A 270 -13.09 -0.53 6.96
N ILE A 271 -11.80 -0.72 6.72
CA ILE A 271 -10.91 0.35 6.31
C ILE A 271 -10.35 0.12 4.90
N ASN A 272 -10.00 1.20 4.24
CA ASN A 272 -9.11 1.21 3.07
C ASN A 272 -7.80 1.84 3.53
N ASP A 273 -6.76 1.03 3.68
CA ASP A 273 -5.41 1.50 4.00
C ASP A 273 -4.63 1.68 2.70
N PRO A 274 -4.23 2.91 2.33
CA PRO A 274 -3.55 3.16 1.06
C PRO A 274 -2.16 2.52 0.97
N ASN A 275 -1.64 2.01 2.08
CA ASN A 275 -0.30 1.40 2.12
C ASN A 275 -0.32 -0.11 2.41
N SER A 276 -1.48 -0.77 2.58
CA SER A 276 -1.47 -2.19 2.93
C SER A 276 -2.75 -2.94 2.55
N TYR A 277 -2.62 -3.97 1.72
CA TYR A 277 -3.68 -4.94 1.45
C TYR A 277 -4.09 -5.70 2.72
N THR A 278 -3.10 -6.16 3.49
CA THR A 278 -3.35 -6.93 4.71
C THR A 278 -4.21 -6.16 5.70
N ARG A 279 -3.90 -4.88 5.93
CA ARG A 279 -4.70 -4.04 6.82
C ARG A 279 -6.06 -3.68 6.24
N THR A 280 -6.17 -3.51 4.93
CA THR A 280 -7.44 -3.27 4.22
C THR A 280 -8.38 -4.47 4.32
N LEU A 281 -7.84 -5.69 4.28
CA LEU A 281 -8.63 -6.92 4.37
C LEU A 281 -9.01 -7.31 5.79
N LYS A 282 -8.27 -6.81 6.79
CA LYS A 282 -8.57 -7.04 8.21
C LYS A 282 -9.81 -6.23 8.60
N LYS A 283 -10.67 -6.83 9.42
CA LYS A 283 -11.73 -6.14 10.16
C LYS A 283 -11.18 -5.62 11.48
N TRP A 284 -11.49 -4.37 11.83
CA TRP A 284 -10.91 -3.68 12.96
C TRP A 284 -11.96 -3.39 14.03
N SER A 285 -11.67 -3.75 15.26
CA SER A 285 -12.52 -3.36 16.39
C SER A 285 -12.31 -1.89 16.75
N TYR A 286 -13.31 -1.29 17.45
CA TYR A 286 -13.17 0.05 18.02
C TYR A 286 -11.96 0.13 18.98
N ASP A 287 -11.78 -0.89 19.81
CA ASP A 287 -10.71 -0.91 20.81
C ASP A 287 -9.31 -0.94 20.18
N GLU A 288 -9.18 -1.55 19.01
CA GLU A 288 -7.93 -1.50 18.25
C GLU A 288 -7.70 -0.13 17.60
N LEU A 289 -8.74 0.50 17.03
CA LEU A 289 -8.60 1.77 16.32
C LEU A 289 -8.45 2.96 17.25
N LYS A 290 -9.15 2.98 18.39
CA LYS A 290 -9.10 4.09 19.34
C LYS A 290 -7.70 4.36 19.90
N THR A 291 -6.83 3.35 19.91
CA THR A 291 -5.43 3.47 20.37
C THR A 291 -4.48 3.96 19.28
N GLU A 292 -4.93 4.04 18.05
CA GLU A 292 -4.10 4.43 16.89
C GLU A 292 -4.48 5.83 16.36
N ILE A 293 -5.77 6.20 16.45
CA ILE A 293 -6.31 7.41 15.84
C ILE A 293 -5.99 8.65 16.66
N VAL A 294 -5.56 9.71 15.97
CA VAL A 294 -5.27 11.04 16.52
C VAL A 294 -6.36 12.05 16.16
N ALA A 295 -6.83 12.04 14.92
CA ALA A 295 -7.86 12.96 14.42
C ALA A 295 -8.65 12.32 13.30
N MET A 296 -9.89 12.79 13.09
CA MET A 296 -10.81 12.23 12.09
C MET A 296 -11.65 13.33 11.42
N TRP A 297 -11.97 13.11 10.14
CA TRP A 297 -12.83 13.97 9.33
C TRP A 297 -13.85 13.12 8.56
N GLU A 298 -15.14 13.35 8.82
CA GLU A 298 -16.25 12.83 8.01
C GLU A 298 -16.32 13.61 6.70
N PHE A 299 -16.44 12.93 5.57
CA PHE A 299 -16.76 13.53 4.28
C PHE A 299 -18.21 13.20 3.92
N SER A 300 -19.01 14.23 3.56
CA SER A 300 -20.43 14.07 3.22
C SER A 300 -20.87 15.02 2.10
N LYS A 301 -21.91 14.62 1.35
CA LYS A 301 -22.65 15.52 0.43
C LYS A 301 -23.42 16.55 1.19
#